data_5381715affc7c9854f410ccf25dc6284
#
_entry.id   5381715affc7c9854f410ccf25dc6284
#
_cell.length_a   1.000
_cell.length_b   1.000
_cell.length_c   1.000
_cell.angle_alpha   90.00
_cell.angle_beta   90.00
_cell.angle_gamma   90.00
#
_symmetry.space_group_name_H-M   'P 1'
#
loop_
_entity.id
_entity.type
_entity.pdbx_description
1 polymer ?
#
loop_
_entity_poly.entity_id
_entity_poly.type
_entity_poly.pdbx_seq_one_letter_code
_entity_poly.pdbx_strand_id
1 'polypeptide(L)'
;MSFKIIVDSCCDLTPAQLREECFVKVPLTIRVGNHTIVDDDTFDQGELLWRMKESETAPQSACPSPMQYLEAFDCGADDLYVVTLSALLSGSHNAAAQARSIWLEDHPGANVHIFNSCSASAGEVLVALKIQELAQSGMDFTTVVDQVSRYINEMQTYFVLEIGRAHV
;
A
#
# COMPACT_ATOMS: atom_id res chain seq x y z
N MET A 1 21.83 1.62 8.59
CA MET A 1 21.09 1.74 7.33
C MET A 1 19.73 2.30 7.64
N SER A 2 19.32 3.33 6.93
CA SER A 2 17.98 3.90 7.04
C SER A 2 17.01 3.11 6.15
N PHE A 3 15.76 2.94 6.58
CA PHE A 3 14.78 2.25 5.76
C PHE A 3 13.43 2.97 5.77
N LYS A 4 12.65 2.77 4.72
CA LYS A 4 11.25 3.19 4.64
C LYS A 4 10.37 2.03 4.18
N ILE A 5 9.16 2.02 4.73
CA ILE A 5 8.09 1.09 4.37
C ILE A 5 7.01 1.93 3.71
N ILE A 6 6.89 1.74 2.41
CA ILE A 6 5.94 2.46 1.57
C ILE A 6 4.71 1.58 1.41
N VAL A 7 3.56 2.08 1.78
CA VAL A 7 2.29 1.35 1.72
C VAL A 7 1.29 2.10 0.86
N ASP A 8 0.43 1.42 0.14
CA ASP A 8 -0.74 2.09 -0.42
C ASP A 8 -1.81 2.32 0.66
N SER A 9 -2.74 3.22 0.41
CA SER A 9 -3.70 3.63 1.44
C SER A 9 -4.75 2.57 1.79
N CYS A 10 -4.76 1.42 1.10
CA CYS A 10 -5.55 0.27 1.51
C CYS A 10 -4.95 -0.42 2.76
N CYS A 11 -3.70 -0.13 3.09
CA CYS A 11 -3.06 -0.57 4.31
C CYS A 11 -3.60 0.24 5.51
N ASP A 12 -4.44 -0.35 6.30
CA ASP A 12 -5.14 0.28 7.43
C ASP A 12 -4.23 0.50 8.65
N LEU A 13 -3.06 1.13 8.45
CA LEU A 13 -2.21 1.56 9.55
C LEU A 13 -2.95 2.56 10.44
N THR A 14 -2.81 2.39 11.74
CA THR A 14 -3.38 3.35 12.69
C THR A 14 -2.72 4.73 12.56
N PRO A 15 -3.41 5.82 12.98
CA PRO A 15 -2.81 7.16 12.99
C PRO A 15 -1.52 7.26 13.81
N ALA A 16 -1.31 6.38 14.79
CA ALA A 16 -0.08 6.31 15.56
C ALA A 16 1.06 5.74 14.73
N GLN A 17 0.82 4.64 14.01
CA GLN A 17 1.79 4.00 13.11
C GLN A 17 2.16 4.90 11.94
N LEU A 18 1.19 5.58 11.31
CA LEU A 18 1.46 6.51 10.21
C LEU A 18 2.33 7.71 10.62
N ARG A 19 2.42 8.03 11.92
CA ARG A 19 3.33 9.06 12.43
C ARG A 19 4.76 8.58 12.68
N GLU A 20 4.99 7.26 12.60
CA GLU A 20 6.35 6.73 12.69
C GLU A 20 7.12 7.04 11.41
N GLU A 21 8.33 7.55 11.56
CA GLU A 21 9.14 8.03 10.42
C GLU A 21 9.44 6.96 9.37
N CYS A 22 9.33 5.69 9.73
CA CYS A 22 9.60 4.61 8.78
C CYS A 22 8.47 4.37 7.76
N PHE A 23 7.25 4.88 7.99
CA PHE A 23 6.13 4.68 7.07
C PHE A 23 5.92 5.85 6.12
N VAL A 24 5.58 5.51 4.87
CA VAL A 24 5.17 6.46 3.83
C VAL A 24 3.89 5.92 3.17
N LYS A 25 2.81 6.70 3.18
CA LYS A 25 1.54 6.32 2.56
C LYS A 25 1.41 6.89 1.15
N VAL A 26 1.08 6.05 0.17
CA VAL A 26 0.77 6.44 -1.21
C VAL A 26 -0.73 6.29 -1.42
N PRO A 27 -1.47 7.39 -1.66
CA PRO A 27 -2.92 7.38 -1.62
C PRO A 27 -3.55 6.79 -2.88
N LEU A 28 -4.59 5.98 -2.69
CA LEU A 28 -5.57 5.64 -3.72
C LEU A 28 -6.51 6.82 -3.96
N THR A 29 -7.27 6.73 -5.04
CA THR A 29 -8.30 7.70 -5.37
C THR A 29 -9.66 7.02 -5.44
N ILE A 30 -10.69 7.65 -4.88
CA ILE A 30 -12.08 7.17 -4.92
C ILE A 30 -12.91 8.19 -5.70
N ARG A 31 -13.66 7.73 -6.68
CA ARG A 31 -14.59 8.55 -7.46
C ARG A 31 -16.03 8.14 -7.17
N VAL A 32 -16.85 9.12 -6.79
CA VAL A 32 -18.30 8.96 -6.59
C VAL A 32 -19.02 9.97 -7.47
N GLY A 33 -19.68 9.51 -8.52
CA GLY A 33 -20.23 10.37 -9.56
C GLY A 33 -19.14 11.23 -10.21
N ASN A 34 -19.24 12.54 -10.11
CA ASN A 34 -18.28 13.51 -10.63
C ASN A 34 -17.25 13.99 -9.59
N HIS A 35 -17.28 13.44 -8.39
CA HIS A 35 -16.38 13.83 -7.31
C HIS A 35 -15.24 12.83 -7.18
N THR A 36 -14.02 13.37 -7.11
CA THR A 36 -12.80 12.59 -6.85
C THR A 36 -12.31 12.93 -5.45
N ILE A 37 -12.09 11.90 -4.66
CA ILE A 37 -11.59 11.97 -3.27
C ILE A 37 -10.25 11.21 -3.24
N VAL A 38 -9.23 11.83 -2.67
CA VAL A 38 -7.92 11.19 -2.46
C VAL A 38 -7.90 10.63 -1.04
N ASP A 39 -7.43 9.40 -0.90
CA ASP A 39 -7.35 8.72 0.40
C ASP A 39 -6.03 9.09 1.12
N ASP A 40 -5.84 10.38 1.33
CA ASP A 40 -4.71 10.98 2.04
C ASP A 40 -5.11 11.49 3.44
N ASP A 41 -4.32 12.37 4.02
CA ASP A 41 -4.58 12.92 5.35
C ASP A 41 -5.76 13.92 5.40
N THR A 42 -6.30 14.31 4.23
CA THR A 42 -7.49 15.16 4.11
C THR A 42 -8.79 14.34 3.94
N PHE A 43 -8.68 13.01 3.93
CA PHE A 43 -9.80 12.11 3.71
C PHE A 43 -10.87 12.24 4.79
N ASP A 44 -12.11 12.55 4.35
CA ASP A 44 -13.29 12.60 5.21
C ASP A 44 -14.23 11.41 4.90
N GLN A 45 -14.23 10.43 5.80
CA GLN A 45 -15.08 9.25 5.68
C GLN A 45 -16.58 9.61 5.70
N GLY A 46 -16.98 10.64 6.47
CA GLY A 46 -18.36 11.09 6.55
C GLY A 46 -18.83 11.66 5.21
N GLU A 47 -17.99 12.47 4.57
CA GLU A 47 -18.24 13.00 3.23
C GLU A 47 -18.35 11.89 2.20
N LEU A 48 -17.43 10.91 2.21
CA LEU A 48 -17.48 9.77 1.31
C LEU A 48 -18.79 9.00 1.45
N LEU A 49 -19.16 8.62 2.67
CA LEU A 49 -20.37 7.85 2.93
C LEU A 49 -21.64 8.61 2.54
N TRP A 50 -21.68 9.92 2.79
CA TRP A 50 -22.78 10.77 2.35
C TRP A 50 -22.90 10.79 0.83
N ARG A 51 -21.78 11.01 0.11
CA ARG A 51 -21.76 11.03 -1.36
C ARG A 51 -22.16 9.67 -1.96
N MET A 52 -21.71 8.58 -1.38
CA MET A 52 -22.08 7.23 -1.82
C MET A 52 -23.59 6.99 -1.66
N LYS A 53 -24.21 7.52 -0.62
CA LYS A 53 -25.66 7.40 -0.38
C LYS A 53 -26.49 8.20 -1.37
N GLU A 54 -26.02 9.40 -1.74
CA GLU A 54 -26.70 10.30 -2.68
C GLU A 54 -26.42 9.94 -4.15
N SER A 55 -25.42 9.11 -4.43
CA SER A 55 -25.02 8.74 -5.81
C SER A 55 -25.88 7.63 -6.36
N GLU A 56 -26.35 7.80 -7.58
CA GLU A 56 -27.05 6.75 -8.36
C GLU A 56 -26.07 5.71 -8.93
N THR A 57 -24.77 6.02 -8.94
CA THR A 57 -23.73 5.14 -9.49
C THR A 57 -22.84 4.59 -8.39
N ALA A 58 -22.38 3.35 -8.57
CA ALA A 58 -21.42 2.75 -7.65
C ALA A 58 -20.10 3.54 -7.61
N PRO A 59 -19.46 3.66 -6.44
CA PRO A 59 -18.14 4.27 -6.34
C PRO A 59 -17.11 3.45 -7.12
N GLN A 60 -16.08 4.13 -7.62
CA GLN A 60 -14.95 3.52 -8.32
C GLN A 60 -13.66 3.91 -7.61
N SER A 61 -12.75 2.97 -7.45
CA SER A 61 -11.41 3.24 -6.94
C SER A 61 -10.37 3.17 -8.05
N ALA A 62 -9.30 3.96 -7.92
CA ALA A 62 -8.13 3.88 -8.77
C ALA A 62 -6.89 3.71 -7.89
N CYS A 63 -6.00 2.81 -8.31
CA CYS A 63 -4.70 2.63 -7.66
C CYS A 63 -3.80 3.85 -7.87
N PRO A 64 -2.77 4.03 -7.04
CA PRO A 64 -1.75 5.04 -7.26
C PRO A 64 -1.06 4.86 -8.62
N SER A 65 -0.64 5.95 -9.22
CA SER A 65 0.17 5.96 -10.45
C SER A 65 1.63 5.58 -10.14
N PRO A 66 2.42 5.12 -11.13
CA PRO A 66 3.85 4.92 -10.97
C PRO A 66 4.58 6.19 -10.50
N MET A 67 4.13 7.38 -10.91
CA MET A 67 4.74 8.64 -10.50
C MET A 67 4.61 8.90 -8.99
N GLN A 68 3.45 8.60 -8.40
CA GLN A 68 3.27 8.74 -6.95
C GLN A 68 4.17 7.79 -6.15
N TYR A 69 4.45 6.59 -6.66
CA TYR A 69 5.44 5.70 -6.06
C TYR A 69 6.88 6.23 -6.24
N LEU A 70 7.22 6.80 -7.40
CA LEU A 70 8.54 7.43 -7.61
C LEU A 70 8.77 8.59 -6.64
N GLU A 71 7.76 9.44 -6.42
CA GLU A 71 7.81 10.51 -5.44
C GLU A 71 8.04 9.96 -4.01
N ALA A 72 7.43 8.83 -3.67
CA ALA A 72 7.61 8.17 -2.38
C ALA A 72 9.00 7.53 -2.23
N PHE A 73 9.64 7.10 -3.33
CA PHE A 73 11.00 6.54 -3.31
C PHE A 73 12.07 7.60 -3.04
N ASP A 74 11.81 8.85 -3.41
CA ASP A 74 12.72 9.98 -3.18
C ASP A 74 12.67 10.48 -1.72
N CYS A 75 12.84 9.57 -0.79
CA CYS A 75 12.78 9.83 0.65
C CYS A 75 14.15 9.77 1.35
N GLY A 76 15.23 9.51 0.60
CA GLY A 76 16.61 9.50 1.10
C GLY A 76 16.96 8.30 1.98
N ALA A 77 16.17 7.23 1.96
CA ALA A 77 16.47 5.99 2.68
C ALA A 77 17.34 5.02 1.84
N ASP A 78 18.16 4.23 2.53
CA ASP A 78 19.02 3.23 1.90
C ASP A 78 18.21 2.04 1.39
N ASP A 79 17.20 1.60 2.17
CA ASP A 79 16.36 0.43 1.90
C ASP A 79 14.89 0.83 1.77
N LEU A 80 14.27 0.47 0.65
CA LEU A 80 12.87 0.74 0.36
C LEU A 80 12.08 -0.57 0.27
N TYR A 81 11.14 -0.74 1.17
CA TYR A 81 10.20 -1.86 1.19
C TYR A 81 8.81 -1.34 0.83
N VAL A 82 8.24 -1.84 -0.25
CA VAL A 82 6.90 -1.43 -0.68
C VAL A 82 5.91 -2.56 -0.44
N VAL A 83 4.83 -2.29 0.25
CA VAL A 83 3.74 -3.24 0.45
C VAL A 83 2.52 -2.73 -0.31
N THR A 84 1.93 -3.54 -1.13
CA THR A 84 0.76 -3.17 -1.92
C THR A 84 -0.41 -4.11 -1.66
N LEU A 85 -1.59 -3.59 -1.85
CA LEU A 85 -2.81 -4.38 -2.02
C LEU A 85 -2.56 -5.54 -3.01
N SER A 86 -3.22 -6.67 -2.79
CA SER A 86 -3.11 -7.84 -3.66
C SER A 86 -3.14 -7.48 -5.15
N ALA A 87 -2.16 -7.98 -5.90
CA ALA A 87 -2.05 -7.79 -7.34
C ALA A 87 -3.23 -8.38 -8.13
N LEU A 88 -4.01 -9.29 -7.51
CA LEU A 88 -5.24 -9.84 -8.09
C LEU A 88 -6.45 -8.92 -7.90
N LEU A 89 -6.37 -7.96 -6.97
CA LEU A 89 -7.46 -7.03 -6.64
C LEU A 89 -7.22 -5.63 -7.19
N SER A 90 -5.96 -5.22 -7.37
CA SER A 90 -5.59 -3.84 -7.70
C SER A 90 -4.40 -3.76 -8.64
N GLY A 91 -4.33 -2.67 -9.41
CA GLY A 91 -3.16 -2.29 -10.20
C GLY A 91 -1.99 -1.72 -9.37
N SER A 92 -2.14 -1.55 -8.05
CA SER A 92 -1.17 -0.92 -7.15
C SER A 92 0.21 -1.59 -7.23
N HIS A 93 0.24 -2.92 -7.17
CA HIS A 93 1.48 -3.69 -7.30
C HIS A 93 2.19 -3.45 -8.64
N ASN A 94 1.44 -3.45 -9.74
CA ASN A 94 2.02 -3.22 -11.07
C ASN A 94 2.54 -1.78 -11.21
N ALA A 95 1.82 -0.79 -10.67
CA ALA A 95 2.26 0.60 -10.65
C ALA A 95 3.56 0.78 -9.85
N ALA A 96 3.66 0.17 -8.67
CA ALA A 96 4.88 0.17 -7.85
C ALA A 96 6.05 -0.54 -8.55
N ALA A 97 5.78 -1.67 -9.24
CA ALA A 97 6.80 -2.39 -10.00
C ALA A 97 7.34 -1.57 -11.19
N GLN A 98 6.47 -0.84 -11.89
CA GLN A 98 6.88 0.10 -12.94
C GLN A 98 7.73 1.24 -12.36
N ALA A 99 7.30 1.84 -11.26
CA ALA A 99 8.08 2.87 -10.56
C ALA A 99 9.47 2.36 -10.18
N ARG A 100 9.56 1.13 -9.62
CA ARG A 100 10.85 0.52 -9.30
C ARG A 100 11.76 0.38 -10.52
N SER A 101 11.20 -0.03 -11.65
CA SER A 101 11.99 -0.19 -12.89
C SER A 101 12.58 1.15 -13.34
N ILE A 102 11.78 2.22 -13.33
CA ILE A 102 12.23 3.57 -13.67
C ILE A 102 13.25 4.08 -12.65
N TRP A 103 13.00 3.87 -11.35
CA TRP A 103 13.91 4.32 -10.29
C TRP A 103 15.30 3.73 -10.42
N LEU A 104 15.39 2.44 -10.76
CA LEU A 104 16.66 1.73 -10.89
C LEU A 104 17.48 2.14 -12.12
N GLU A 105 16.89 2.82 -13.13
CA GLU A 105 17.64 3.40 -14.26
C GLU A 105 18.58 4.52 -13.79
N ASP A 106 18.08 5.37 -12.88
CA ASP A 106 18.85 6.49 -12.32
C ASP A 106 19.60 6.13 -11.03
N HIS A 107 19.20 5.05 -10.34
CA HIS A 107 19.76 4.61 -9.06
C HIS A 107 20.19 3.14 -9.12
N PRO A 108 21.18 2.79 -9.97
CA PRO A 108 21.63 1.42 -10.10
C PRO A 108 22.22 0.91 -8.77
N GLY A 109 21.66 -0.19 -8.26
CA GLY A 109 22.06 -0.77 -6.98
C GLY A 109 21.26 -0.28 -5.76
N ALA A 110 20.22 0.54 -5.95
CA ALA A 110 19.29 0.88 -4.86
C ALA A 110 18.53 -0.35 -4.39
N ASN A 111 18.36 -0.44 -3.07
CA ASN A 111 17.60 -1.50 -2.43
C ASN A 111 16.11 -1.16 -2.44
N VAL A 112 15.38 -1.65 -3.44
CA VAL A 112 13.92 -1.47 -3.55
C VAL A 112 13.27 -2.82 -3.78
N HIS A 113 12.34 -3.23 -2.91
CA HIS A 113 11.55 -4.45 -3.10
C HIS A 113 10.05 -4.17 -2.98
N ILE A 114 9.27 -4.76 -3.90
CA ILE A 114 7.82 -4.62 -3.94
C ILE A 114 7.18 -5.94 -3.48
N PHE A 115 6.54 -5.91 -2.33
CA PHE A 115 5.78 -7.05 -1.81
C PHE A 115 4.33 -7.01 -2.32
N ASN A 116 3.91 -8.06 -3.00
CA ASN A 116 2.50 -8.34 -3.17
C ASN A 116 1.97 -8.95 -1.88
N SER A 117 1.14 -8.24 -1.14
CA SER A 117 0.62 -8.75 0.15
C SER A 117 -0.26 -9.99 -0.02
N CYS A 118 -0.76 -10.26 -1.22
CA CYS A 118 -1.80 -11.25 -1.49
C CYS A 118 -3.05 -11.07 -0.61
N SER A 119 -3.23 -9.88 -0.05
CA SER A 119 -4.23 -9.52 0.93
C SER A 119 -4.76 -8.10 0.72
N ALA A 120 -5.47 -7.56 1.68
CA ALA A 120 -5.96 -6.19 1.78
C ALA A 120 -6.03 -5.77 3.25
N SER A 121 -6.07 -4.45 3.52
CA SER A 121 -6.38 -3.91 4.84
C SER A 121 -5.47 -4.49 5.94
N ALA A 122 -6.02 -5.16 6.92
CA ALA A 122 -5.27 -5.75 8.05
C ALA A 122 -4.14 -6.70 7.60
N GLY A 123 -4.30 -7.42 6.48
CA GLY A 123 -3.24 -8.28 5.96
C GLY A 123 -2.02 -7.49 5.47
N GLU A 124 -2.22 -6.35 4.85
CA GLU A 124 -1.12 -5.44 4.48
C GLU A 124 -0.43 -4.88 5.73
N VAL A 125 -1.21 -4.49 6.75
CA VAL A 125 -0.67 -4.05 8.06
C VAL A 125 0.26 -5.10 8.65
N LEU A 126 -0.15 -6.37 8.67
CA LEU A 126 0.68 -7.46 9.20
C LEU A 126 2.00 -7.59 8.43
N VAL A 127 1.99 -7.46 7.10
CA VAL A 127 3.21 -7.48 6.29
C VAL A 127 4.10 -6.28 6.61
N ALA A 128 3.52 -5.07 6.66
CA ALA A 128 4.26 -3.84 6.94
C ALA A 128 4.90 -3.87 8.34
N LEU A 129 4.18 -4.33 9.36
CA LEU A 129 4.72 -4.50 10.72
C LEU A 129 5.79 -5.58 10.79
N LYS A 130 5.68 -6.64 9.99
CA LYS A 130 6.71 -7.68 9.93
C LYS A 130 8.01 -7.15 9.31
N ILE A 131 7.92 -6.31 8.28
CA ILE A 131 9.08 -5.60 7.73
C ILE A 131 9.71 -4.72 8.80
N GLN A 132 8.89 -3.92 9.49
CA GLN A 132 9.36 -3.03 10.55
C GLN A 132 10.12 -3.78 11.64
N GLU A 133 9.55 -4.86 12.15
CA GLU A 133 10.18 -5.73 13.17
C GLU A 133 11.58 -6.20 12.72
N LEU A 134 11.68 -6.74 11.52
CA LEU A 134 12.92 -7.31 11.01
C LEU A 134 13.97 -6.23 10.69
N ALA A 135 13.58 -5.15 10.05
CA ALA A 135 14.48 -4.05 9.71
C ALA A 135 14.99 -3.33 10.97
N GLN A 136 14.12 -3.10 11.97
CA GLN A 136 14.51 -2.51 13.26
C GLN A 136 15.43 -3.43 14.08
N SER A 137 15.36 -4.76 13.89
CA SER A 137 16.28 -5.70 14.53
C SER A 137 17.70 -5.67 13.92
N GLY A 138 17.91 -4.90 12.85
CA GLY A 138 19.20 -4.74 12.18
C GLY A 138 19.50 -5.83 11.14
N MET A 139 18.50 -6.55 10.67
CA MET A 139 18.68 -7.50 9.57
C MET A 139 18.99 -6.76 8.26
N ASP A 140 19.80 -7.38 7.41
CA ASP A 140 20.10 -6.86 6.08
C ASP A 140 18.89 -6.95 5.14
N PHE A 141 18.89 -6.12 4.09
CA PHE A 141 17.79 -6.00 3.14
C PHE A 141 17.33 -7.35 2.55
N THR A 142 18.28 -8.17 2.11
CA THR A 142 17.96 -9.46 1.48
C THR A 142 17.32 -10.42 2.46
N THR A 143 17.81 -10.46 3.70
CA THR A 143 17.25 -11.28 4.77
C THR A 143 15.81 -10.84 5.12
N VAL A 144 15.56 -9.53 5.19
CA VAL A 144 14.20 -9.01 5.40
C VAL A 144 13.27 -9.45 4.27
N VAL A 145 13.70 -9.27 3.01
CA VAL A 145 12.91 -9.65 1.83
C VAL A 145 12.56 -11.14 1.85
N ASP A 146 13.51 -12.01 2.14
CA ASP A 146 13.30 -13.45 2.18
C ASP A 146 12.35 -13.88 3.29
N GLN A 147 12.50 -13.33 4.49
CA GLN A 147 11.66 -13.68 5.63
C GLN A 147 10.23 -13.17 5.46
N VAL A 148 10.06 -11.95 4.98
CA VAL A 148 8.72 -11.38 4.73
C VAL A 148 8.02 -12.12 3.59
N SER A 149 8.74 -12.51 2.54
CA SER A 149 8.16 -13.31 1.46
C SER A 149 7.65 -14.67 1.95
N ARG A 150 8.37 -15.34 2.85
CA ARG A 150 7.88 -16.56 3.51
C ARG A 150 6.65 -16.30 4.37
N TYR A 151 6.68 -15.22 5.16
CA TYR A 151 5.56 -14.82 5.99
C TYR A 151 4.29 -14.61 5.17
N ILE A 152 4.37 -13.88 4.04
CA ILE A 152 3.25 -13.68 3.11
C ILE A 152 2.70 -15.02 2.60
N ASN A 153 3.57 -15.96 2.22
CA ASN A 153 3.16 -17.27 1.71
C ASN A 153 2.44 -18.16 2.76
N GLU A 154 2.66 -17.89 4.04
CA GLU A 154 2.00 -18.58 5.15
C GLU A 154 0.70 -17.91 5.60
N MET A 155 0.47 -16.65 5.17
CA MET A 155 -0.74 -15.91 5.51
C MET A 155 -1.96 -16.46 4.78
N GLN A 156 -3.11 -16.39 5.46
CA GLN A 156 -4.43 -16.66 4.86
C GLN A 156 -5.35 -15.48 5.12
N THR A 157 -6.05 -15.05 4.08
CA THR A 157 -6.98 -13.93 4.16
C THR A 157 -8.41 -14.42 4.04
N TYR A 158 -9.25 -14.06 4.98
CA TYR A 158 -10.67 -14.38 5.01
C TYR A 158 -11.49 -13.11 4.91
N PHE A 159 -12.44 -13.08 3.97
CA PHE A 159 -13.41 -11.99 3.83
C PHE A 159 -14.77 -12.44 4.35
N VAL A 160 -15.43 -11.58 5.13
CA VAL A 160 -16.82 -11.78 5.54
C VAL A 160 -17.66 -10.71 4.84
N LEU A 161 -18.57 -11.13 3.97
CA LEU A 161 -19.44 -10.26 3.19
C LEU A 161 -20.92 -10.51 3.55
N GLU A 162 -21.73 -9.46 3.51
CA GLU A 162 -23.18 -9.60 3.61
C GLU A 162 -23.72 -10.27 2.34
N ILE A 163 -24.54 -11.31 2.53
CA ILE A 163 -25.24 -12.01 1.43
C ILE A 163 -26.26 -11.04 0.83
N GLY A 164 -26.22 -10.84 -0.49
CA GLY A 164 -27.17 -10.00 -1.24
C GLY A 164 -26.60 -8.72 -1.84
N ARG A 165 -25.39 -8.29 -1.48
CA ARG A 165 -24.68 -7.19 -2.17
C ARG A 165 -23.72 -7.64 -3.27
N ALA A 166 -23.51 -8.93 -3.41
CA ALA A 166 -22.60 -9.51 -4.41
C ALA A 166 -23.23 -9.69 -5.81
N HIS A 167 -24.45 -9.21 -6.04
CA HIS A 167 -25.20 -9.38 -7.30
C HIS A 167 -25.73 -8.05 -7.86
N VAL A 168 -24.99 -6.98 -7.71
CA VAL A 168 -25.32 -5.70 -8.38
C VAL A 168 -24.26 -5.38 -9.41
#